data_cc26c2ad413509c55fc39b113ec8e02f
#
_entry.id   cc26c2ad413509c55fc39b113ec8e02f
#
_cell.length_a   1.000
_cell.length_b   1.000
_cell.length_c   1.000
_cell.angle_alpha   90.00
_cell.angle_beta   90.00
_cell.angle_gamma   90.00
#
_symmetry.space_group_name_H-M   'P 1'
#
loop_
_entity.id
_entity.type
_entity.pdbx_description
1 polymer ?
#
loop_
_entity_poly.entity_id
_entity_poly.type
_entity_poly.pdbx_seq_one_letter_code
_entity_poly.pdbx_strand_id
1 'polypeptide(L)'
;DRSTDKDYPHLYAKVRDKHSCIEESFAFEMKHKGCFIDIFPLERSPYALYRIANRLYVNLCHHKVYKHRWLYNFNYAVLTRVVFPLFRGCVSLFHKGSNYHHTFGMIYKAERCVADIFPLVEIPFEDSIFYAPKSAHSYLSRMFGDYMQLPKEIAVHGNIKWIDTPL
;
A
#
# COMPACT_ATOMS: atom_id res chain seq x y z
N ASP A 1 10.55 0.18 5.27
CA ASP A 1 10.27 -1.16 4.73
C ASP A 1 11.08 -2.22 5.46
N ARG A 2 10.99 -3.50 5.06
CA ARG A 2 11.68 -4.62 5.72
C ARG A 2 13.20 -4.66 5.54
N SER A 3 13.77 -3.86 4.68
CA SER A 3 15.24 -3.74 4.58
C SER A 3 15.82 -2.96 5.76
N THR A 4 15.05 -2.02 6.29
CA THR A 4 15.42 -1.16 7.42
C THR A 4 14.86 -1.64 8.76
N ASP A 5 13.73 -2.34 8.72
CA ASP A 5 13.06 -2.89 9.91
C ASP A 5 12.53 -4.29 9.59
N LYS A 6 13.12 -5.33 10.20
CA LYS A 6 12.76 -6.75 9.98
C LYS A 6 11.32 -7.08 10.37
N ASP A 7 10.76 -6.30 11.28
CA ASP A 7 9.41 -6.50 11.83
C ASP A 7 8.35 -5.65 11.12
N TYR A 8 8.76 -4.90 10.10
CA TYR A 8 7.86 -4.09 9.30
C TYR A 8 6.77 -4.95 8.63
N PRO A 9 5.47 -4.71 8.92
CA PRO A 9 4.41 -5.64 8.54
C PRO A 9 3.86 -5.43 7.13
N HIS A 10 4.17 -4.28 6.51
CA HIS A 10 3.53 -3.88 5.26
C HIS A 10 4.32 -4.30 4.02
N LEU A 11 3.61 -4.44 2.90
CA LEU A 11 4.18 -4.70 1.57
C LEU A 11 4.50 -3.41 0.78
N TYR A 12 4.36 -2.27 1.41
CA TYR A 12 4.68 -0.94 0.88
C TYR A 12 5.67 -0.22 1.78
N ALA A 13 6.31 0.81 1.30
CA ALA A 13 7.26 1.57 2.09
C ALA A 13 6.58 2.74 2.82
N LYS A 14 7.16 3.16 3.94
CA LYS A 14 6.83 4.40 4.63
C LYS A 14 8.07 5.28 4.70
N VAL A 15 7.93 6.54 4.31
CA VAL A 15 8.91 7.58 4.66
C VAL A 15 8.44 8.22 5.94
N ARG A 16 9.30 8.27 6.93
CA ARG A 16 8.96 8.79 8.27
C ARG A 16 9.79 10.01 8.60
N ASP A 17 9.11 10.98 9.18
CA ASP A 17 9.79 12.10 9.82
C ASP A 17 10.48 11.62 11.10
N LYS A 18 11.74 11.97 11.26
CA LYS A 18 12.57 11.59 12.41
C LYS A 18 12.40 12.51 13.63
N HIS A 19 11.75 13.67 13.44
CA HIS A 19 11.57 14.69 14.47
C HIS A 19 10.19 14.62 15.13
N SER A 20 9.30 13.78 14.63
CA SER A 20 7.98 13.55 15.22
C SER A 20 7.87 12.14 15.78
N CYS A 21 6.90 11.90 16.65
CA CYS A 21 6.61 10.58 17.19
C CYS A 21 5.12 10.25 17.07
N ILE A 22 4.84 9.22 16.24
CA ILE A 22 3.50 8.63 16.11
C ILE A 22 3.63 7.13 16.37
N GLU A 23 2.84 6.61 17.30
CA GLU A 23 2.71 5.17 17.51
C GLU A 23 1.53 4.62 16.72
N GLU A 24 1.83 3.60 15.90
CA GLU A 24 0.82 2.80 15.22
C GLU A 24 0.58 1.51 16.01
N SER A 25 -0.67 1.24 16.36
CA SER A 25 -1.06 0.03 17.10
C SER A 25 -1.10 -1.17 16.15
N PHE A 26 0.04 -1.82 15.92
CA PHE A 26 0.13 -3.09 15.21
C PHE A 26 0.49 -4.23 16.16
N ALA A 27 0.35 -5.46 15.66
CA ALA A 27 0.74 -6.66 16.39
C ALA A 27 2.25 -6.74 16.68
N PHE A 28 3.06 -5.97 15.95
CA PHE A 28 4.51 -5.87 16.15
C PHE A 28 4.88 -4.42 16.43
N GLU A 29 5.77 -4.22 17.39
CA GLU A 29 6.34 -2.91 17.62
C GLU A 29 7.30 -2.54 16.49
N MET A 30 7.05 -1.40 15.85
CA MET A 30 7.93 -0.90 14.79
C MET A 30 9.08 -0.11 15.39
N LYS A 31 10.27 -0.33 14.85
CA LYS A 31 11.49 0.35 15.28
C LYS A 31 11.44 1.85 15.06
N HIS A 32 10.87 2.27 13.95
CA HIS A 32 10.81 3.67 13.55
C HIS A 32 9.39 4.21 13.76
N LYS A 33 9.28 5.24 14.57
CA LYS A 33 8.04 5.99 14.88
C LYS A 33 8.18 7.38 14.28
N GLY A 34 7.07 8.00 13.90
CA GLY A 34 7.05 9.35 13.33
C GLY A 34 5.95 9.53 12.31
N CYS A 35 5.58 10.79 12.03
CA CYS A 35 4.69 11.12 10.92
C CYS A 35 5.18 10.46 9.64
N PHE A 36 4.30 9.99 8.81
CA PHE A 36 4.70 9.20 7.65
C PHE A 36 3.88 9.49 6.41
N ILE A 37 4.53 9.22 5.28
CA ILE A 37 3.90 9.15 3.96
C ILE A 37 4.04 7.72 3.47
N ASP A 38 2.94 7.13 3.03
CA ASP A 38 2.90 5.79 2.46
C ASP A 38 3.29 5.83 0.98
N ILE A 39 4.20 4.95 0.58
CA ILE A 39 4.62 4.77 -0.82
C ILE A 39 4.11 3.42 -1.30
N PHE A 40 3.06 3.44 -2.10
CA PHE A 40 2.43 2.24 -2.65
C PHE A 40 2.99 1.90 -4.03
N PRO A 41 3.70 0.78 -4.18
CA PRO A 41 4.08 0.31 -5.51
C PRO A 41 2.85 -0.17 -6.28
N LEU A 42 2.83 0.15 -7.57
CA LEU A 42 1.80 -0.31 -8.51
C LEU A 42 2.39 -1.37 -9.44
N GLU A 43 1.63 -2.42 -9.67
CA GLU A 43 2.00 -3.54 -10.53
C GLU A 43 0.95 -3.77 -11.61
N ARG A 44 1.41 -4.01 -12.84
CA ARG A 44 0.52 -4.43 -13.92
C ARG A 44 0.14 -5.88 -13.71
N SER A 45 -1.14 -6.18 -13.62
CA SER A 45 -1.61 -7.56 -13.47
C SER A 45 -3.09 -7.71 -13.83
N PRO A 46 -3.53 -8.91 -14.28
CA PRO A 46 -4.95 -9.23 -14.36
C PRO A 46 -5.60 -9.19 -12.97
N TYR A 47 -6.79 -8.64 -12.88
CA TYR A 47 -7.53 -8.55 -11.61
C TYR A 47 -7.72 -9.89 -10.92
N ALA A 48 -7.95 -10.96 -11.69
CA ALA A 48 -8.09 -12.31 -11.14
C ALA A 48 -6.83 -12.78 -10.40
N LEU A 49 -5.64 -12.57 -11.00
CA LEU A 49 -4.37 -12.93 -10.39
C LEU A 49 -4.09 -12.07 -9.15
N TYR A 50 -4.36 -10.76 -9.23
CA TYR A 50 -4.26 -9.87 -8.09
C TYR A 50 -5.11 -10.36 -6.90
N ARG A 51 -6.37 -10.75 -7.16
CA ARG A 51 -7.26 -11.32 -6.12
C ARG A 51 -6.72 -12.60 -5.51
N ILE A 52 -6.13 -13.49 -6.32
CA ILE A 52 -5.51 -14.73 -5.83
C ILE A 52 -4.34 -14.40 -4.91
N ALA A 53 -3.44 -13.51 -5.34
CA ALA A 53 -2.30 -13.07 -4.54
C ALA A 53 -2.71 -12.48 -3.20
N ASN A 54 -3.73 -11.62 -3.21
CA ASN A 54 -4.26 -11.02 -1.99
C ASN A 54 -4.89 -12.05 -1.05
N ARG A 55 -5.65 -12.98 -1.59
CA ARG A 55 -6.26 -14.06 -0.80
C ARG A 55 -5.19 -14.96 -0.17
N LEU A 56 -4.13 -15.29 -0.91
CA LEU A 56 -2.99 -16.03 -0.38
C LEU A 56 -2.31 -15.28 0.76
N TYR A 57 -2.03 -13.98 0.56
CA TYR A 57 -1.39 -13.17 1.59
C TYR A 57 -2.25 -13.06 2.86
N VAL A 58 -3.55 -12.77 2.71
CA VAL A 58 -4.47 -12.68 3.85
C VAL A 58 -4.55 -13.99 4.62
N ASN A 59 -4.63 -15.13 3.93
CA ASN A 59 -4.72 -16.43 4.59
C ASN A 59 -3.43 -16.85 5.29
N LEU A 60 -2.27 -16.52 4.69
CA LEU A 60 -0.97 -17.01 5.17
C LEU A 60 -0.22 -16.01 6.06
N CYS A 61 -0.54 -14.71 5.97
CA CYS A 61 0.19 -13.65 6.67
C CYS A 61 -0.67 -12.72 7.52
N HIS A 62 -2.00 -12.90 7.57
CA HIS A 62 -2.88 -11.98 8.31
C HIS A 62 -3.60 -12.67 9.47
N HIS A 63 -4.06 -11.88 10.46
CA HIS A 63 -4.83 -12.31 11.63
C HIS A 63 -4.13 -13.36 12.53
N LYS A 64 -4.58 -14.61 12.49
CA LYS A 64 -4.16 -15.66 13.45
C LYS A 64 -2.67 -15.99 13.34
N VAL A 65 -2.06 -15.81 12.17
CA VAL A 65 -0.65 -16.15 11.93
C VAL A 65 0.29 -15.12 12.58
N TYR A 66 -0.15 -13.90 12.81
CA TYR A 66 0.65 -12.90 13.54
C TYR A 66 1.12 -13.36 14.93
N LYS A 67 0.35 -14.20 15.60
CA LYS A 67 0.72 -14.76 16.91
C LYS A 67 1.95 -15.67 16.84
N HIS A 68 2.23 -16.22 15.66
CA HIS A 68 3.37 -17.12 15.43
C HIS A 68 4.38 -16.44 14.49
N ARG A 69 5.22 -15.58 15.05
CA ARG A 69 6.15 -14.72 14.31
C ARG A 69 7.05 -15.47 13.32
N TRP A 70 7.55 -16.64 13.67
CA TRP A 70 8.38 -17.46 12.78
C TRP A 70 7.58 -17.93 11.56
N LEU A 71 6.34 -18.39 11.75
CA LEU A 71 5.46 -18.84 10.67
C LEU A 71 5.07 -17.68 9.76
N TYR A 72 4.73 -16.53 10.34
CA TYR A 72 4.49 -15.31 9.59
C TYR A 72 5.70 -14.93 8.73
N ASN A 73 6.90 -14.92 9.30
CA ASN A 73 8.11 -14.55 8.57
C ASN A 73 8.44 -15.57 7.46
N PHE A 74 8.24 -16.85 7.71
CA PHE A 74 8.39 -17.90 6.69
C PHE A 74 7.41 -17.71 5.55
N ASN A 75 6.11 -17.61 5.85
CA ASN A 75 5.07 -17.41 4.84
C ASN A 75 5.30 -16.13 4.03
N TYR A 76 5.64 -15.03 4.71
CA TYR A 76 5.97 -13.77 4.07
C TYR A 76 7.15 -13.92 3.10
N ALA A 77 8.21 -14.61 3.53
CA ALA A 77 9.39 -14.84 2.68
C ALA A 77 9.04 -15.70 1.45
N VAL A 78 8.26 -16.77 1.63
CA VAL A 78 7.81 -17.62 0.51
C VAL A 78 6.96 -16.83 -0.47
N LEU A 79 5.99 -16.06 0.02
CA LEU A 79 5.13 -15.26 -0.85
C LEU A 79 5.91 -14.20 -1.61
N THR A 80 6.74 -13.42 -0.92
CA THR A 80 7.43 -12.27 -1.52
C THR A 80 8.65 -12.63 -2.36
N ARG A 81 9.33 -13.73 -2.06
CA ARG A 81 10.56 -14.16 -2.75
C ARG A 81 10.35 -15.25 -3.79
N VAL A 82 9.24 -15.98 -3.73
CA VAL A 82 8.96 -17.07 -4.66
C VAL A 82 7.65 -16.86 -5.41
N VAL A 83 6.51 -16.82 -4.71
CA VAL A 83 5.19 -16.82 -5.33
C VAL A 83 4.93 -15.54 -6.14
N PHE A 84 5.14 -14.37 -5.54
CA PHE A 84 4.89 -13.10 -6.23
C PHE A 84 5.87 -12.85 -7.39
N PRO A 85 7.18 -13.16 -7.32
CA PRO A 85 8.05 -13.13 -8.47
C PRO A 85 7.61 -14.06 -9.62
N LEU A 86 7.15 -15.27 -9.31
CA LEU A 86 6.58 -16.16 -10.33
C LEU A 86 5.33 -15.56 -10.98
N PHE A 87 4.42 -14.98 -10.20
CA PHE A 87 3.26 -14.27 -10.74
C PHE A 87 3.66 -13.10 -11.64
N ARG A 88 4.66 -12.31 -11.26
CA ARG A 88 5.21 -11.22 -12.09
C ARG A 88 5.80 -11.74 -13.38
N GLY A 89 6.52 -12.87 -13.33
CA GLY A 89 7.05 -13.53 -14.50
C GLY A 89 5.94 -13.96 -15.48
N CYS A 90 4.89 -14.60 -14.97
CA CYS A 90 3.72 -14.98 -15.79
C CYS A 90 3.02 -13.75 -16.38
N VAL A 91 2.83 -12.70 -15.60
CA VAL A 91 2.22 -11.43 -16.08
C VAL A 91 3.07 -10.82 -17.18
N SER A 92 4.39 -10.76 -16.99
CA SER A 92 5.32 -10.20 -17.97
C SER A 92 5.26 -10.94 -19.32
N LEU A 93 5.09 -12.25 -19.29
CA LEU A 93 5.05 -13.07 -20.51
C LEU A 93 3.70 -13.06 -21.22
N PHE A 94 2.59 -13.04 -20.47
CA PHE A 94 1.27 -13.35 -21.03
C PHE A 94 0.27 -12.20 -20.94
N HIS A 95 0.49 -11.19 -20.10
CA HIS A 95 -0.49 -10.13 -19.89
C HIS A 95 -0.08 -8.81 -20.56
N LYS A 96 -0.89 -8.39 -21.56
CA LYS A 96 -0.70 -7.13 -22.29
C LYS A 96 -1.62 -5.99 -21.81
N GLY A 97 -2.42 -6.20 -20.76
CA GLY A 97 -3.33 -5.19 -20.24
C GLY A 97 -2.61 -3.96 -19.68
N SER A 98 -3.30 -2.82 -19.69
CA SER A 98 -2.78 -1.52 -19.25
C SER A 98 -3.22 -1.11 -17.84
N ASN A 99 -3.90 -2.00 -17.12
CA ASN A 99 -4.39 -1.69 -15.79
C ASN A 99 -3.40 -2.08 -14.70
N TYR A 100 -3.34 -1.23 -13.68
CA TYR A 100 -2.46 -1.40 -12.55
C TYR A 100 -3.26 -1.64 -11.27
N HIS A 101 -2.70 -2.44 -10.40
CA HIS A 101 -3.15 -2.65 -9.02
C HIS A 101 -2.01 -2.30 -8.07
N HIS A 102 -2.29 -2.25 -6.78
CA HIS A 102 -1.22 -2.25 -5.79
C HIS A 102 -0.38 -3.53 -5.91
N THR A 103 0.79 -3.56 -5.27
CA THR A 103 1.60 -4.76 -5.22
C THR A 103 0.81 -5.97 -4.70
N PHE A 104 1.17 -7.16 -5.16
CA PHE A 104 0.53 -8.40 -4.72
C PHE A 104 0.52 -8.54 -3.20
N GLY A 105 -0.61 -8.99 -2.66
CA GLY A 105 -0.83 -9.13 -1.23
C GLY A 105 -1.49 -7.91 -0.55
N MET A 106 -1.65 -6.81 -1.25
CA MET A 106 -2.35 -5.63 -0.72
C MET A 106 -3.87 -5.81 -0.81
N ILE A 107 -4.58 -5.37 0.24
CA ILE A 107 -6.05 -5.57 0.34
C ILE A 107 -6.88 -4.57 -0.48
N TYR A 108 -6.26 -3.55 -1.05
CA TYR A 108 -6.96 -2.54 -1.84
C TYR A 108 -7.47 -3.11 -3.17
N LYS A 109 -8.75 -2.91 -3.46
CA LYS A 109 -9.41 -3.53 -4.62
C LYS A 109 -9.43 -2.65 -5.87
N ALA A 110 -9.18 -1.36 -5.73
CA ALA A 110 -9.31 -0.43 -6.84
C ALA A 110 -8.26 -0.67 -7.93
N GLU A 111 -8.74 -0.85 -9.13
CA GLU A 111 -7.93 -0.91 -10.35
C GLU A 111 -7.63 0.50 -10.84
N ARG A 112 -6.41 0.69 -11.38
CA ARG A 112 -5.95 1.98 -11.90
C ARG A 112 -5.68 1.86 -13.39
N CYS A 113 -6.24 2.78 -14.16
CA CYS A 113 -5.98 2.88 -15.59
C CYS A 113 -4.73 3.73 -15.84
N VAL A 114 -3.79 3.20 -16.63
CA VAL A 114 -2.57 3.94 -17.00
C VAL A 114 -2.89 5.25 -17.70
N ALA A 115 -3.94 5.26 -18.52
CA ALA A 115 -4.35 6.46 -19.24
C ALA A 115 -4.86 7.59 -18.33
N ASP A 116 -5.36 7.25 -17.14
CA ASP A 116 -5.76 8.25 -16.15
C ASP A 116 -4.54 8.83 -15.40
N ILE A 117 -3.44 8.08 -15.34
CA ILE A 117 -2.23 8.47 -14.59
C ILE A 117 -1.25 9.21 -15.50
N PHE A 118 -0.93 8.64 -16.67
CA PHE A 118 0.15 9.16 -17.52
C PHE A 118 -0.34 9.86 -18.79
N PRO A 119 0.41 10.86 -19.27
CA PRO A 119 1.58 11.47 -18.62
C PRO A 119 1.20 12.21 -17.33
N LEU A 120 2.09 12.29 -16.38
CA LEU A 120 1.86 13.10 -15.18
C LEU A 120 1.74 14.57 -15.58
N VAL A 121 0.93 15.31 -14.84
CA VAL A 121 0.76 16.76 -14.99
C VAL A 121 1.19 17.49 -13.71
N GLU A 122 1.69 18.68 -13.87
CA GLU A 122 2.02 19.55 -12.74
C GLU A 122 0.75 20.23 -12.21
N ILE A 123 0.57 20.17 -10.90
CA ILE A 123 -0.51 20.88 -10.21
C ILE A 123 0.06 21.74 -9.08
N PRO A 124 -0.45 22.95 -8.88
CA PRO A 124 -0.12 23.75 -7.71
C PRO A 124 -0.81 23.16 -6.48
N PHE A 125 -0.08 23.10 -5.39
CA PHE A 125 -0.62 22.77 -4.07
C PHE A 125 0.10 23.61 -3.02
N GLU A 126 -0.64 24.48 -2.35
CA GLU A 126 -0.10 25.51 -1.46
C GLU A 126 0.96 26.38 -2.15
N ASP A 127 2.19 26.33 -1.66
CA ASP A 127 3.34 27.12 -2.14
C ASP A 127 4.23 26.35 -3.12
N SER A 128 3.84 25.15 -3.52
CA SER A 128 4.69 24.23 -4.29
C SER A 128 3.96 23.62 -5.48
N ILE A 129 4.72 23.04 -6.40
CA ILE A 129 4.20 22.35 -7.59
C ILE A 129 4.51 20.86 -7.43
N PHE A 130 3.50 20.03 -7.65
CA PHE A 130 3.61 18.57 -7.56
C PHE A 130 3.15 17.88 -8.83
N TYR A 131 3.70 16.71 -9.11
CA TYR A 131 3.20 15.85 -10.16
C TYR A 131 1.95 15.09 -9.71
N ALA A 132 0.93 15.09 -10.54
CA ALA A 132 -0.33 14.42 -10.31
C ALA A 132 -0.74 13.57 -11.52
N PRO A 133 -1.69 12.62 -11.36
CA PRO A 133 -2.29 11.91 -12.47
C PRO A 133 -2.91 12.87 -13.48
N LYS A 134 -2.75 12.56 -14.78
CA LYS A 134 -3.30 13.34 -15.90
C LYS A 134 -4.79 13.65 -15.73
N SER A 135 -5.56 12.64 -15.35
CA SER A 135 -7.00 12.73 -15.13
C SER A 135 -7.33 12.50 -13.65
N ALA A 136 -6.99 13.49 -12.81
CA ALA A 136 -7.19 13.38 -11.37
C ALA A 136 -8.63 13.01 -10.98
N HIS A 137 -9.64 13.61 -11.66
CA HIS A 137 -11.04 13.28 -11.42
C HIS A 137 -11.37 11.81 -11.71
N SER A 138 -10.98 11.30 -12.88
CA SER A 138 -11.20 9.88 -13.23
C SER A 138 -10.47 8.93 -12.27
N TYR A 139 -9.23 9.29 -11.90
CA TYR A 139 -8.44 8.54 -10.94
C TYR A 139 -9.12 8.47 -9.57
N LEU A 140 -9.54 9.61 -9.01
CA LEU A 140 -10.20 9.69 -7.71
C LEU A 140 -11.57 9.01 -7.71
N SER A 141 -12.36 9.18 -8.79
CA SER A 141 -13.66 8.51 -8.91
C SER A 141 -13.54 6.99 -8.95
N ARG A 142 -12.51 6.43 -9.62
CA ARG A 142 -12.22 4.99 -9.57
C ARG A 142 -11.84 4.50 -8.18
N MET A 143 -11.07 5.34 -7.46
CA MET A 143 -10.56 4.96 -6.14
C MET A 143 -11.61 5.04 -5.05
N PHE A 144 -12.42 6.08 -5.06
CA PHE A 144 -13.27 6.49 -3.95
C PHE A 144 -14.75 6.67 -4.32
N GLY A 145 -15.12 6.46 -5.58
CA GLY A 145 -16.49 6.73 -6.04
C GLY A 145 -16.75 8.23 -6.13
N ASP A 146 -17.85 8.70 -5.55
CA ASP A 146 -18.17 10.12 -5.47
C ASP A 146 -17.37 10.81 -4.35
N TYR A 147 -16.09 11.03 -4.62
CA TYR A 147 -15.13 11.57 -3.66
C TYR A 147 -15.39 13.05 -3.30
N MET A 148 -16.25 13.74 -4.04
CA MET A 148 -16.65 15.13 -3.74
C MET A 148 -17.70 15.19 -2.62
N GLN A 149 -18.35 14.09 -2.30
CA GLN A 149 -19.27 14.03 -1.17
C GLN A 149 -18.51 13.68 0.11
N LEU A 150 -18.64 14.55 1.10
CA LEU A 150 -18.12 14.24 2.43
C LEU A 150 -18.88 13.04 3.01
N PRO A 151 -18.16 12.06 3.58
CA PRO A 151 -18.79 10.91 4.22
C PRO A 151 -19.62 11.40 5.42
N LYS A 152 -20.77 10.76 5.64
CA LYS A 152 -21.67 11.05 6.79
C LYS A 152 -20.96 10.82 8.12
N GLU A 153 -20.07 9.85 8.17
CA GLU A 153 -19.23 9.53 9.32
C GLU A 153 -17.76 9.54 8.90
N ILE A 154 -16.95 10.28 9.61
CA ILE A 154 -15.50 10.30 9.41
C ILE A 154 -14.91 9.16 10.24
N ALA A 155 -14.43 8.12 9.57
CA ALA A 155 -13.70 7.06 10.24
C ALA A 155 -12.36 7.60 10.76
N VAL A 156 -12.23 7.66 12.08
CA VAL A 156 -10.96 7.99 12.71
C VAL A 156 -10.06 6.78 12.67
N HIS A 157 -8.81 6.95 12.22
CA HIS A 157 -7.80 5.90 12.31
C HIS A 157 -7.46 5.63 13.77
N GLY A 158 -8.20 4.70 14.41
CA GLY A 158 -8.01 4.31 15.81
C GLY A 158 -6.67 3.63 16.12
N ASN A 159 -5.85 3.42 15.09
CA ASN A 159 -4.55 2.74 15.20
C ASN A 159 -3.38 3.72 15.42
N ILE A 160 -3.64 5.02 15.50
CA ILE A 160 -2.60 6.05 15.63
C ILE A 160 -2.77 6.74 16.98
N LYS A 161 -1.72 6.71 17.77
CA LYS A 161 -1.60 7.53 18.99
C LYS A 161 -0.58 8.62 18.75
N TRP A 162 -0.99 9.85 18.90
CA TRP A 162 -0.06 10.97 19.04
C TRP A 162 0.71 10.83 20.34
N ILE A 163 2.01 10.96 20.27
CA ILE A 163 2.84 11.18 21.43
C ILE A 163 3.44 12.55 21.24
N ASP A 164 2.98 13.52 22.05
CA ASP A 164 3.62 14.81 22.16
C ASP A 164 5.03 14.61 22.72
N THR A 165 6.01 14.59 21.85
CA THR A 165 7.38 14.84 22.27
C THR A 165 7.60 16.34 22.10
N PRO A 166 7.96 17.08 23.15
CA PRO A 166 8.41 18.46 22.97
C PRO A 166 9.60 18.45 22.00
N LEU A 167 9.51 19.30 20.97
CA LEU A 167 10.58 19.59 20.02
C LEU A 167 11.81 20.14 20.74
#